data_aba954d7a5568f1d55404def1c3ce1de
#
_entry.id   aba954d7a5568f1d55404def1c3ce1de
#
_cell.length_a   1.000
_cell.length_b   1.000
_cell.length_c   1.000
_cell.angle_alpha   90.00
_cell.angle_beta   90.00
_cell.angle_gamma   90.00
#
_symmetry.space_group_name_H-M   'P 1'
#
loop_
_entity.id
_entity.type
_entity.pdbx_description
1 polymer ?
#
loop_
_entity_poly.entity_id
_entity_poly.type
_entity_poly.pdbx_seq_one_letter_code
_entity_poly.pdbx_strand_id
1 'polypeptide(L)'
;MDVKLSEIITVSSLVKKYDNKFLALNALNLNINQGEIIALLGPNGAGKTTLISTICGLTSITSGKIEVNGFDVIKDYRKTREIIGLVPQELALEPFEKVINSVRFSRRLFGKKDDNKYLDQLLIKLQLFDKKDNIIKSLSGGMKRRVMIAKALSHNPSILFLDEPTAVVDVELRKEM
;
A
#
# COMPACT_ATOMS: atom_id res chain seq x y z
N MET A 1 -10.35 -31.74 -1.68
CA MET A 1 -9.17 -31.27 -0.91
C MET A 1 -9.34 -29.78 -0.72
N ASP A 2 -9.79 -29.39 0.46
CA ASP A 2 -9.89 -27.97 0.78
C ASP A 2 -8.48 -27.39 0.89
N VAL A 3 -8.12 -26.55 -0.07
CA VAL A 3 -6.88 -25.78 0.01
C VAL A 3 -7.06 -24.81 1.17
N LYS A 4 -6.45 -25.13 2.32
CA LYS A 4 -6.41 -24.23 3.46
C LYS A 4 -5.62 -22.99 3.03
N LEU A 5 -6.34 -21.93 2.63
CA LEU A 5 -5.73 -20.65 2.29
C LEU A 5 -4.95 -20.16 3.51
N SER A 6 -3.68 -19.79 3.31
CA SER A 6 -2.86 -19.27 4.40
C SER A 6 -3.25 -17.81 4.68
N GLU A 7 -3.55 -17.52 5.94
CA GLU A 7 -3.79 -16.15 6.38
C GLU A 7 -2.53 -15.31 6.17
N ILE A 8 -2.66 -14.23 5.41
CA ILE A 8 -1.55 -13.30 5.15
C ILE A 8 -1.60 -12.09 6.07
N ILE A 9 -2.79 -11.71 6.55
CA ILE A 9 -2.98 -10.67 7.55
C ILE A 9 -3.93 -11.20 8.62
N THR A 10 -3.53 -11.08 9.88
CA THR A 10 -4.34 -11.42 11.05
C THR A 10 -4.38 -10.23 11.99
N VAL A 11 -5.58 -9.75 12.29
CA VAL A 11 -5.84 -8.68 13.25
C VAL A 11 -6.67 -9.25 14.39
N SER A 12 -6.19 -9.14 15.63
CA SER A 12 -6.83 -9.70 16.81
C SER A 12 -7.11 -8.64 17.87
N SER A 13 -8.39 -8.43 18.17
CA SER A 13 -8.88 -7.50 19.21
C SER A 13 -8.23 -6.12 19.14
N LEU A 14 -8.05 -5.61 17.92
CA LEU A 14 -7.34 -4.35 17.66
C LEU A 14 -8.12 -3.16 18.21
N VAL A 15 -7.46 -2.39 19.06
CA VAL A 15 -7.98 -1.11 19.57
C VAL A 15 -7.01 0.00 19.17
N LYS A 16 -7.57 1.09 18.63
CA LYS A 16 -6.86 2.35 18.42
C LYS A 16 -7.64 3.50 19.02
N LYS A 17 -7.03 4.14 20.01
CA LYS A 17 -7.51 5.34 20.66
C LYS A 17 -6.48 6.45 20.47
N TYR A 18 -6.93 7.63 20.07
CA TYR A 18 -6.10 8.84 19.96
C TYR A 18 -6.10 9.61 21.27
N ASP A 19 -5.15 10.52 21.46
CA ASP A 19 -4.95 11.29 22.70
C ASP A 19 -6.17 12.13 23.11
N ASN A 20 -6.96 12.57 22.14
CA ASN A 20 -8.25 13.25 22.36
C ASN A 20 -9.38 12.32 22.84
N LYS A 21 -9.06 11.08 23.25
CA LYS A 21 -9.96 10.01 23.65
C LYS A 21 -10.87 9.49 22.52
N PHE A 22 -10.64 9.89 21.27
CA PHE A 22 -11.38 9.36 20.13
C PHE A 22 -11.02 7.90 19.88
N LEU A 23 -12.01 7.01 19.98
CA LEU A 23 -11.87 5.58 19.73
C LEU A 23 -12.08 5.30 18.24
N ALA A 24 -11.01 5.16 17.49
CA ALA A 24 -11.05 4.96 16.04
C ALA A 24 -11.28 3.49 15.64
N LEU A 25 -10.74 2.54 16.42
CA LEU A 25 -10.94 1.11 16.23
C LEU A 25 -11.26 0.48 17.60
N ASN A 26 -12.30 -0.35 17.65
CA ASN A 26 -12.78 -0.96 18.88
C ASN A 26 -12.83 -2.49 18.76
N ALA A 27 -11.85 -3.17 19.37
CA ALA A 27 -11.72 -4.62 19.43
C ALA A 27 -11.95 -5.33 18.05
N LEU A 28 -11.41 -4.74 16.98
CA LEU A 28 -11.58 -5.22 15.62
C LEU A 28 -10.81 -6.52 15.40
N ASN A 29 -11.48 -7.50 14.79
CA ASN A 29 -10.88 -8.74 14.33
C ASN A 29 -11.05 -8.83 12.81
N LEU A 30 -9.97 -9.22 12.10
CA LEU A 30 -9.98 -9.36 10.65
C LEU A 30 -8.90 -10.37 10.24
N ASN A 31 -9.28 -11.32 9.39
CA ASN A 31 -8.35 -12.24 8.75
C ASN A 31 -8.46 -12.07 7.24
N ILE A 32 -7.31 -11.99 6.57
CA ILE A 32 -7.20 -11.90 5.11
C ILE A 32 -6.30 -13.04 4.65
N ASN A 33 -6.78 -13.81 3.68
CA ASN A 33 -6.02 -14.91 3.10
C ASN A 33 -5.17 -14.44 1.91
N GLN A 34 -4.15 -15.19 1.60
CA GLN A 34 -3.33 -14.95 0.42
C GLN A 34 -4.18 -15.05 -0.86
N GLY A 35 -4.00 -14.07 -1.76
CA GLY A 35 -4.73 -14.00 -3.03
C GLY A 35 -6.11 -13.35 -2.94
N GLU A 36 -6.57 -12.92 -1.76
CA GLU A 36 -7.83 -12.20 -1.62
C GLU A 36 -7.70 -10.72 -2.02
N ILE A 37 -8.79 -10.20 -2.59
CA ILE A 37 -8.98 -8.77 -2.83
C ILE A 37 -10.09 -8.31 -1.89
N ILE A 38 -9.76 -7.43 -0.95
CA ILE A 38 -10.69 -6.93 0.07
C ILE A 38 -11.01 -5.45 -0.17
N ALA A 39 -12.29 -5.11 -0.16
CA ALA A 39 -12.75 -3.72 -0.18
C ALA A 39 -13.25 -3.31 1.21
N LEU A 40 -12.64 -2.28 1.78
CA LEU A 40 -13.11 -1.66 3.03
C LEU A 40 -14.16 -0.59 2.70
N LEU A 41 -15.42 -0.89 2.99
CA LEU A 41 -16.54 0.02 2.75
C LEU A 41 -17.00 0.66 4.08
N GLY A 42 -17.46 1.89 4.01
CA GLY A 42 -17.99 2.62 5.16
C GLY A 42 -17.89 4.15 4.98
N PRO A 43 -18.61 4.92 5.79
CA PRO A 43 -18.59 6.38 5.74
C PRO A 43 -17.21 6.95 6.12
N ASN A 44 -17.02 8.25 5.87
CA ASN A 44 -15.84 8.97 6.34
C ASN A 44 -15.82 8.94 7.88
N GLY A 45 -14.62 8.71 8.45
CA GLY A 45 -14.47 8.56 9.91
C GLY A 45 -14.73 7.13 10.44
N ALA A 46 -15.13 6.16 9.60
CA ALA A 46 -15.35 4.77 10.03
C ALA A 46 -14.06 4.00 10.41
N GLY A 47 -12.90 4.63 10.38
CA GLY A 47 -11.64 4.00 10.78
C GLY A 47 -10.89 3.26 9.66
N LYS A 48 -11.32 3.34 8.40
CA LYS A 48 -10.68 2.66 7.26
C LYS A 48 -9.19 3.00 7.13
N THR A 49 -8.88 4.29 7.00
CA THR A 49 -7.49 4.79 6.93
C THR A 49 -6.71 4.46 8.20
N THR A 50 -7.35 4.49 9.38
CA THR A 50 -6.72 4.11 10.64
C THR A 50 -6.33 2.63 10.64
N LEU A 51 -7.20 1.74 10.16
CA LEU A 51 -6.92 0.32 10.04
C LEU A 51 -5.74 0.07 9.09
N ILE A 52 -5.78 0.64 7.88
CA ILE A 52 -4.68 0.54 6.91
C ILE A 52 -3.38 1.05 7.54
N SER A 53 -3.39 2.24 8.15
CA SER A 53 -2.21 2.85 8.76
C SER A 53 -1.63 2.03 9.92
N THR A 54 -2.47 1.34 10.71
CA THR A 54 -1.99 0.46 11.79
C THR A 54 -1.38 -0.82 11.23
N ILE A 55 -1.97 -1.43 10.20
CA ILE A 55 -1.41 -2.62 9.54
C ILE A 55 -0.08 -2.29 8.86
N CYS A 56 0.01 -1.13 8.19
CA CYS A 56 1.26 -0.65 7.56
C CYS A 56 2.32 -0.18 8.58
N GLY A 57 2.00 -0.16 9.89
CA GLY A 57 2.92 0.29 10.93
C GLY A 57 3.24 1.79 10.87
N LEU A 58 2.36 2.62 10.28
CA LEU A 58 2.46 4.08 10.27
C LEU A 58 1.90 4.71 11.53
N THR A 59 0.96 4.03 12.18
CA THR A 59 0.29 4.48 13.40
C THR A 59 0.38 3.38 14.45
N SER A 60 0.76 3.74 15.68
CA SER A 60 0.80 2.79 16.80
C SER A 60 -0.59 2.30 17.18
N ILE A 61 -0.71 1.06 17.60
CA ILE A 61 -1.93 0.51 18.18
C ILE A 61 -2.01 0.83 19.68
N THR A 62 -3.22 0.86 20.24
CA THR A 62 -3.43 1.02 21.69
C THR A 62 -3.38 -0.34 22.38
N SER A 63 -4.03 -1.35 21.83
CA SER A 63 -3.99 -2.74 22.29
C SER A 63 -4.40 -3.68 21.17
N GLY A 64 -4.28 -4.98 21.40
CA GLY A 64 -4.50 -6.02 20.40
C GLY A 64 -3.22 -6.43 19.68
N LYS A 65 -3.35 -7.15 18.58
CA LYS A 65 -2.23 -7.68 17.81
C LYS A 65 -2.51 -7.60 16.32
N ILE A 66 -1.48 -7.32 15.53
CA ILE A 66 -1.53 -7.40 14.07
C ILE A 66 -0.32 -8.21 13.61
N GLU A 67 -0.57 -9.22 12.79
CA GLU A 67 0.45 -10.03 12.13
C GLU A 67 0.29 -9.94 10.61
N VAL A 68 1.40 -9.80 9.91
CA VAL A 68 1.47 -9.79 8.46
C VAL A 68 2.46 -10.85 8.03
N ASN A 69 1.98 -11.86 7.29
CA ASN A 69 2.76 -13.04 6.91
C ASN A 69 3.45 -13.71 8.12
N GLY A 70 2.75 -13.80 9.25
CA GLY A 70 3.24 -14.36 10.51
C GLY A 70 4.21 -13.46 11.30
N PHE A 71 4.51 -12.24 10.82
CA PHE A 71 5.35 -11.26 11.49
C PHE A 71 4.53 -10.22 12.23
N ASP A 72 4.87 -9.93 13.48
CA ASP A 72 4.25 -8.88 14.29
C ASP A 72 4.61 -7.49 13.74
N VAL A 73 3.61 -6.65 13.46
CA VAL A 73 3.84 -5.33 12.82
C VAL A 73 4.64 -4.35 13.67
N ILE A 74 4.74 -4.58 14.98
CA ILE A 74 5.51 -3.74 15.90
C ILE A 74 6.93 -4.30 16.07
N LYS A 75 7.03 -5.58 16.39
CA LYS A 75 8.32 -6.23 16.71
C LYS A 75 9.17 -6.49 15.48
N ASP A 76 8.52 -6.92 14.40
CA ASP A 76 9.15 -7.28 13.12
C ASP A 76 8.89 -6.23 12.02
N TYR A 77 8.74 -4.96 12.38
CA TYR A 77 8.28 -3.88 11.48
C TYR A 77 9.08 -3.78 10.17
N ARG A 78 10.37 -4.14 10.15
CA ARG A 78 11.18 -4.13 8.93
C ARG A 78 10.71 -5.19 7.95
N LYS A 79 10.47 -6.42 8.44
CA LYS A 79 10.01 -7.55 7.63
C LYS A 79 8.59 -7.29 7.07
N THR A 80 7.69 -6.77 7.90
CA THR A 80 6.33 -6.47 7.48
C THR A 80 6.30 -5.37 6.43
N ARG A 81 7.10 -4.31 6.57
CA ARG A 81 7.17 -3.22 5.59
C ARG A 81 7.79 -3.64 4.26
N GLU A 82 8.71 -4.61 4.25
CA GLU A 82 9.29 -5.13 2.99
C GLU A 82 8.28 -5.82 2.08
N ILE A 83 7.19 -6.34 2.64
CA ILE A 83 6.16 -7.09 1.91
C ILE A 83 4.87 -6.30 1.70
N ILE A 84 4.80 -5.06 2.20
CA ILE A 84 3.65 -4.17 2.08
C ILE A 84 3.99 -3.00 1.14
N GLY A 85 3.16 -2.77 0.14
CA GLY A 85 3.08 -1.54 -0.62
C GLY A 85 1.87 -0.72 -0.17
N LEU A 86 2.02 0.58 -0.03
CA LEU A 86 0.94 1.49 0.33
C LEU A 86 0.85 2.64 -0.65
N VAL A 87 -0.34 2.86 -1.18
CA VAL A 87 -0.70 4.06 -1.95
C VAL A 87 -1.61 4.91 -1.07
N PRO A 88 -1.11 6.01 -0.49
CA PRO A 88 -1.91 6.87 0.37
C PRO A 88 -2.95 7.65 -0.43
N GLN A 89 -3.92 8.22 0.28
CA GLN A 89 -4.96 9.07 -0.30
C GLN A 89 -4.37 10.31 -0.98
N GLU A 90 -3.44 10.99 -0.32
CA GLU A 90 -2.81 12.20 -0.84
C GLU A 90 -1.67 11.89 -1.83
N LEU A 91 -1.54 12.74 -2.85
CA LEU A 91 -0.48 12.65 -3.86
C LEU A 91 0.83 13.24 -3.30
N ALA A 92 1.60 12.44 -2.57
CA ALA A 92 2.93 12.81 -2.08
C ALA A 92 3.99 12.48 -3.15
N LEU A 93 4.17 13.37 -4.12
CA LEU A 93 5.12 13.23 -5.22
C LEU A 93 6.03 14.46 -5.33
N GLU A 94 7.30 14.25 -5.63
CA GLU A 94 8.28 15.28 -5.92
C GLU A 94 8.03 15.84 -7.32
N PRO A 95 7.50 17.08 -7.47
CA PRO A 95 6.96 17.56 -8.75
C PRO A 95 8.01 17.74 -9.83
N PHE A 96 9.27 18.04 -9.47
CA PHE A 96 10.36 18.30 -10.39
C PHE A 96 11.25 17.09 -10.67
N GLU A 97 10.94 15.95 -10.06
CA GLU A 97 11.69 14.71 -10.29
C GLU A 97 11.11 13.96 -11.50
N LYS A 98 11.96 13.16 -12.17
CA LYS A 98 11.53 12.25 -13.25
C LYS A 98 10.78 11.06 -12.66
N VAL A 99 9.79 10.54 -13.41
CA VAL A 99 9.01 9.36 -13.02
C VAL A 99 9.92 8.19 -12.64
N ILE A 100 10.86 7.82 -13.53
CA ILE A 100 11.75 6.66 -13.28
C ILE A 100 12.63 6.85 -12.05
N ASN A 101 13.12 8.06 -11.79
CA ASN A 101 13.97 8.34 -10.64
C ASN A 101 13.17 8.23 -9.33
N SER A 102 11.93 8.77 -9.31
CA SER A 102 11.04 8.69 -8.15
C SER A 102 10.71 7.24 -7.80
N VAL A 103 10.42 6.39 -8.80
CA VAL A 103 10.14 4.96 -8.62
C VAL A 103 11.38 4.20 -8.16
N ARG A 104 12.55 4.46 -8.78
CA ARG A 104 13.84 3.88 -8.40
C ARG A 104 14.24 4.25 -6.98
N PHE A 105 14.06 5.51 -6.61
CA PHE A 105 14.31 5.99 -5.25
C PHE A 105 13.46 5.22 -4.22
N SER A 106 12.15 5.06 -4.48
CA SER A 106 11.27 4.26 -3.61
C SER A 106 11.78 2.84 -3.45
N ARG A 107 12.21 2.16 -4.52
CA ARG A 107 12.79 0.81 -4.46
C ARG A 107 14.02 0.74 -3.53
N ARG A 108 14.91 1.74 -3.65
CA ARG A 108 16.13 1.82 -2.83
C ARG A 108 15.84 2.06 -1.35
N LEU A 109 14.77 2.79 -1.00
CA LEU A 109 14.35 2.98 0.39
C LEU A 109 14.00 1.65 1.09
N PHE A 110 13.56 0.64 0.33
CA PHE A 110 13.34 -0.72 0.84
C PHE A 110 14.58 -1.62 0.75
N GLY A 111 15.77 -1.04 0.54
CA GLY A 111 17.04 -1.79 0.46
C GLY A 111 17.18 -2.67 -0.79
N LYS A 112 16.29 -2.55 -1.78
CA LYS A 112 16.36 -3.34 -3.01
C LYS A 112 17.33 -2.70 -4.01
N LYS A 113 18.17 -3.53 -4.63
CA LYS A 113 19.05 -3.09 -5.72
C LYS A 113 18.23 -2.64 -6.93
N ASP A 114 18.83 -1.77 -7.75
CA ASP A 114 18.21 -1.37 -9.01
C ASP A 114 17.98 -2.60 -9.92
N ASP A 115 16.80 -2.65 -10.48
CA ASP A 115 16.38 -3.64 -11.47
C ASP A 115 15.60 -2.91 -12.55
N ASN A 116 16.34 -2.42 -13.53
CA ASN A 116 15.75 -1.64 -14.61
C ASN A 116 14.73 -2.46 -15.42
N LYS A 117 14.95 -3.78 -15.59
CA LYS A 117 14.02 -4.66 -16.29
C LYS A 117 12.68 -4.73 -15.57
N TYR A 118 12.71 -4.96 -14.26
CA TYR A 118 11.50 -4.98 -13.44
C TYR A 118 10.78 -3.61 -13.47
N LEU A 119 11.52 -2.52 -13.28
CA LEU A 119 10.93 -1.17 -13.24
C LEU A 119 10.33 -0.77 -14.59
N ASP A 120 10.99 -1.08 -15.70
CA ASP A 120 10.45 -0.83 -17.04
C ASP A 120 9.17 -1.65 -17.28
N GLN A 121 9.13 -2.93 -16.91
CA GLN A 121 7.92 -3.75 -17.00
C GLN A 121 6.78 -3.21 -16.12
N LEU A 122 7.08 -2.76 -14.91
CA LEU A 122 6.11 -2.13 -14.03
C LEU A 122 5.51 -0.86 -14.65
N LEU A 123 6.36 0.00 -15.23
CA LEU A 123 5.91 1.22 -15.89
C LEU A 123 5.11 0.93 -17.17
N ILE A 124 5.44 -0.14 -17.91
CA ILE A 124 4.64 -0.60 -19.06
C ILE A 124 3.24 -1.00 -18.60
N LYS A 125 3.12 -1.87 -17.59
CA LYS A 125 1.84 -2.31 -17.03
C LYS A 125 0.97 -1.14 -16.53
N LEU A 126 1.60 -0.11 -15.99
CA LEU A 126 0.93 1.10 -15.52
C LEU A 126 0.76 2.17 -16.61
N GLN A 127 1.08 1.88 -17.88
CA GLN A 127 0.97 2.81 -19.01
C GLN A 127 1.73 4.14 -18.76
N LEU A 128 2.90 4.04 -18.16
CA LEU A 128 3.80 5.17 -17.83
C LEU A 128 5.14 5.10 -18.52
N PHE A 129 5.43 4.03 -19.26
CA PHE A 129 6.76 3.80 -19.84
C PHE A 129 7.20 4.94 -20.76
N ASP A 130 6.32 5.41 -21.64
CA ASP A 130 6.60 6.52 -22.56
C ASP A 130 6.78 7.88 -21.86
N LYS A 131 6.45 7.94 -20.58
CA LYS A 131 6.57 9.13 -19.72
C LYS A 131 7.63 8.97 -18.63
N LYS A 132 8.42 7.89 -18.66
CA LYS A 132 9.38 7.58 -17.61
C LYS A 132 10.43 8.66 -17.36
N ASP A 133 10.83 9.37 -18.43
CA ASP A 133 11.79 10.47 -18.38
C ASP A 133 11.18 11.86 -18.21
N ASN A 134 9.84 11.95 -18.19
CA ASN A 134 9.14 13.21 -17.95
C ASN A 134 9.19 13.58 -16.46
N ILE A 135 9.15 14.89 -16.17
CA ILE A 135 8.99 15.39 -14.81
C ILE A 135 7.54 15.19 -14.34
N ILE A 136 7.38 14.81 -13.08
CA ILE A 136 6.09 14.47 -12.49
C ILE A 136 5.09 15.63 -12.56
N LYS A 137 5.56 16.89 -12.45
CA LYS A 137 4.72 18.08 -12.57
C LYS A 137 3.92 18.13 -13.88
N SER A 138 4.49 17.65 -14.99
CA SER A 138 3.86 17.69 -16.34
C SER A 138 2.78 16.62 -16.54
N LEU A 139 2.60 15.69 -15.61
CA LEU A 139 1.68 14.58 -15.72
C LEU A 139 0.26 15.00 -15.32
N SER A 140 -0.76 14.35 -15.93
CA SER A 140 -2.15 14.45 -15.49
C SER A 140 -2.34 13.86 -14.07
N GLY A 141 -3.46 14.18 -13.42
CA GLY A 141 -3.80 13.64 -12.09
C GLY A 141 -3.81 12.11 -12.06
N GLY A 142 -4.41 11.49 -13.07
CA GLY A 142 -4.44 10.05 -13.23
C GLY A 142 -3.05 9.43 -13.41
N MET A 143 -2.19 10.05 -14.23
CA MET A 143 -0.81 9.60 -14.38
C MET A 143 -0.03 9.74 -13.06
N LYS A 144 -0.22 10.83 -12.32
CA LYS A 144 0.40 10.99 -10.99
C LYS A 144 -0.04 9.90 -10.03
N ARG A 145 -1.33 9.51 -10.04
CA ARG A 145 -1.81 8.39 -9.22
C ARG A 145 -1.15 7.07 -9.62
N ARG A 146 -0.99 6.81 -10.93
CA ARG A 146 -0.25 5.64 -11.42
C ARG A 146 1.23 5.66 -11.00
N VAL A 147 1.87 6.82 -10.95
CA VAL A 147 3.24 6.95 -10.39
C VAL A 147 3.27 6.56 -8.91
N MET A 148 2.26 6.94 -8.10
CA MET A 148 2.16 6.50 -6.71
C MET A 148 2.04 4.98 -6.60
N ILE A 149 1.25 4.35 -7.47
CA ILE A 149 1.14 2.87 -7.53
C ILE A 149 2.49 2.26 -7.92
N ALA A 150 3.19 2.83 -8.93
CA ALA A 150 4.52 2.38 -9.31
C ALA A 150 5.53 2.47 -8.14
N LYS A 151 5.50 3.55 -7.37
CA LYS A 151 6.33 3.71 -6.16
C LYS A 151 6.01 2.62 -5.12
N ALA A 152 4.72 2.37 -4.86
CA ALA A 152 4.28 1.36 -3.90
C ALA A 152 4.66 -0.07 -4.32
N LEU A 153 4.67 -0.37 -5.62
CA LEU A 153 5.03 -1.68 -6.19
C LEU A 153 6.54 -1.82 -6.48
N SER A 154 7.32 -0.75 -6.37
CA SER A 154 8.72 -0.71 -6.84
C SER A 154 9.64 -1.74 -6.18
N HIS A 155 9.36 -2.15 -4.94
CA HIS A 155 10.12 -3.13 -4.18
C HIS A 155 9.55 -4.56 -4.26
N ASN A 156 8.54 -4.78 -5.13
CA ASN A 156 7.85 -6.07 -5.34
C ASN A 156 7.18 -6.61 -4.07
N PRO A 157 6.26 -5.86 -3.44
CA PRO A 157 5.55 -6.30 -2.25
C PRO A 157 4.55 -7.43 -2.57
N SER A 158 4.22 -8.25 -1.57
CA SER A 158 3.17 -9.29 -1.66
C SER A 158 1.77 -8.76 -1.35
N ILE A 159 1.68 -7.61 -0.70
CA ILE A 159 0.43 -6.99 -0.27
C ILE A 159 0.43 -5.53 -0.74
N LEU A 160 -0.69 -5.10 -1.33
CA LEU A 160 -0.88 -3.71 -1.73
C LEU A 160 -2.10 -3.12 -1.04
N PHE A 161 -1.91 -2.03 -0.32
CA PHE A 161 -2.98 -1.20 0.22
C PHE A 161 -3.20 0.02 -0.67
N LEU A 162 -4.47 0.29 -0.98
CA LEU A 162 -4.92 1.50 -1.68
C LEU A 162 -5.87 2.23 -0.74
N ASP A 163 -5.44 3.39 -0.22
CA ASP A 163 -6.31 4.22 0.61
C ASP A 163 -7.07 5.20 -0.28
N GLU A 164 -8.41 5.07 -0.29
CA GLU A 164 -9.34 5.78 -1.17
C GLU A 164 -8.98 5.73 -2.68
N PRO A 165 -9.09 4.55 -3.32
CA PRO A 165 -8.73 4.39 -4.73
C PRO A 165 -9.69 5.11 -5.71
N THR A 166 -10.77 5.71 -5.24
CA THR A 166 -11.95 6.11 -6.03
C THR A 166 -11.71 7.20 -7.06
N ALA A 167 -10.58 7.84 -7.08
CA ALA A 167 -10.43 8.95 -8.02
C ALA A 167 -9.93 8.54 -9.43
N VAL A 168 -9.26 7.41 -9.66
CA VAL A 168 -8.65 7.15 -11.01
C VAL A 168 -8.02 5.75 -11.18
N VAL A 169 -8.65 4.69 -10.76
CA VAL A 169 -8.27 3.37 -11.31
C VAL A 169 -9.27 3.02 -12.41
N ASP A 170 -8.89 3.26 -13.66
CA ASP A 170 -9.67 2.79 -14.81
C ASP A 170 -9.98 1.30 -14.64
N VAL A 171 -11.22 0.93 -14.99
CA VAL A 171 -11.74 -0.44 -14.85
C VAL A 171 -10.88 -1.48 -15.59
N GLU A 172 -10.13 -1.06 -16.62
CA GLU A 172 -9.21 -1.92 -17.38
C GLU A 172 -7.96 -2.33 -16.58
N LEU A 173 -7.39 -1.45 -15.75
CA LEU A 173 -6.27 -1.78 -14.88
C LEU A 173 -6.62 -2.80 -13.79
N ARG A 174 -7.90 -2.96 -13.45
CA ARG A 174 -8.35 -3.95 -12.45
C ARG A 174 -8.29 -5.39 -12.95
N LYS A 175 -8.24 -5.61 -14.26
CA LYS A 175 -8.22 -6.97 -14.85
C LYS A 175 -6.81 -7.55 -15.00
N GLU A 176 -5.77 -6.71 -14.91
CA GLU A 176 -4.38 -7.12 -15.13
C GLU A 176 -3.53 -7.13 -13.84
N MET A 177 -4.10 -6.71 -12.70
CA MET A 177 -3.48 -6.80 -11.39
C MET A 177 -3.98 -8.00 -10.61
#